data_03fe052e91d5a3a6d6c4913a0e2eda87
#
_entry.id   03fe052e91d5a3a6d6c4913a0e2eda87
#
_cell.length_a   1.000
_cell.length_b   1.000
_cell.length_c   1.000
_cell.angle_alpha   90.00
_cell.angle_beta   90.00
_cell.angle_gamma   90.00
#
_symmetry.space_group_name_H-M   'P 1'
#
loop_
_entity.id
_entity.type
_entity.pdbx_description
1 polymer ?
#
loop_
_entity_poly.entity_id
_entity_poly.type
_entity_poly.pdbx_seq_one_letter_code
_entity_poly.pdbx_strand_id
1 'polypeptide(L)'
;MSNCVIEAVLIRDAHYALPPGAGTDSVHINSEYCLAVTLLKSCQGFLGTGIALTLGEGNRLVCDAIELLARPLVGMEIEELMADFGTMSRRLADDPSLRWLGPHKGVVHLALASITNACFDLWAKSRGVPLWKLLLDLSPEQVVALLDLSYVEDVVSRSDALAILRAHACNRAARESILHSGYPGYDTSVGWMAYDNDKVRQLLDKAISEGFRAFKLKVGSTDEQRDLRRAAMLRERVGDDGIVMFDANQHWNLEDAIRMGRELGKFKPLWLEEPTHPDDVRAHVVLARELAPVKIATGEHIPNRVLFKNFMQSGAMHFVQADCTRLAGVSEFITVSLLAKRFGLPILPHVGDMGQIHQHLLFFNHIAMGQEVLFLEHIPHLREHFAFPAKVSGGRYHTPTEPGASCDLKI
;
A
#
# COMPACT_ATOMS: atom_id res chain seq x y z
N MET A 1 -21.25 11.33 -24.53
CA MET A 1 -21.16 10.42 -23.37
C MET A 1 -22.12 10.96 -22.34
N SER A 2 -22.95 10.14 -21.71
CA SER A 2 -23.87 10.61 -20.66
C SER A 2 -23.05 10.96 -19.42
N ASN A 3 -23.29 12.14 -18.83
CA ASN A 3 -22.54 12.66 -17.69
C ASN A 3 -22.69 11.76 -16.46
N CYS A 4 -21.58 11.23 -15.96
CA CYS A 4 -21.54 10.41 -14.73
C CYS A 4 -21.44 11.33 -13.52
N VAL A 5 -22.58 11.85 -13.05
CA VAL A 5 -22.66 12.77 -11.91
C VAL A 5 -22.78 11.99 -10.60
N ILE A 6 -22.01 12.36 -9.61
CA ILE A 6 -22.09 11.81 -8.25
C ILE A 6 -23.38 12.28 -7.59
N GLU A 7 -24.31 11.36 -7.37
CA GLU A 7 -25.63 11.64 -6.79
C GLU A 7 -25.63 11.61 -5.25
N ALA A 8 -24.85 10.68 -4.69
CA ALA A 8 -24.78 10.49 -3.24
C ALA A 8 -23.44 9.90 -2.81
N VAL A 9 -23.08 10.20 -1.56
CA VAL A 9 -21.98 9.56 -0.82
C VAL A 9 -22.59 8.73 0.29
N LEU A 10 -22.25 7.44 0.32
CA LEU A 10 -22.62 6.52 1.39
C LEU A 10 -21.34 6.06 2.08
N ILE A 11 -21.43 5.80 3.39
CA ILE A 11 -20.29 5.40 4.20
C ILE A 11 -20.63 4.08 4.88
N ARG A 12 -19.65 3.17 4.91
CA ARG A 12 -19.79 1.89 5.62
C ARG A 12 -18.61 1.73 6.59
N ASP A 13 -18.94 1.52 7.85
CA ASP A 13 -18.02 1.11 8.90
C ASP A 13 -17.98 -0.42 8.91
N ALA A 14 -16.93 -1.00 8.31
CA ALA A 14 -16.85 -2.45 8.11
C ALA A 14 -15.79 -3.07 9.01
N HIS A 15 -16.19 -4.10 9.77
CA HIS A 15 -15.37 -4.80 10.75
C HIS A 15 -15.28 -6.29 10.41
N TYR A 16 -14.07 -6.84 10.43
CA TYR A 16 -13.80 -8.22 10.07
C TYR A 16 -12.92 -8.89 11.13
N ALA A 17 -13.53 -9.79 11.91
CA ALA A 17 -12.77 -10.63 12.83
C ALA A 17 -11.87 -11.60 12.04
N LEU A 18 -10.61 -11.70 12.43
CA LEU A 18 -9.67 -12.62 11.81
C LEU A 18 -9.63 -13.98 12.52
N PRO A 19 -9.19 -15.04 11.81
CA PRO A 19 -8.92 -16.32 12.46
C PRO A 19 -7.96 -16.20 13.64
N PRO A 20 -8.06 -17.07 14.66
CA PRO A 20 -7.21 -16.98 15.86
C PRO A 20 -5.72 -16.87 15.54
N GLY A 21 -5.08 -15.82 16.04
CA GLY A 21 -3.67 -15.51 15.86
C GLY A 21 -3.29 -14.86 14.52
N ALA A 22 -4.21 -14.81 13.54
CA ALA A 22 -3.97 -14.11 12.29
C ALA A 22 -3.93 -12.60 12.50
N GLY A 23 -3.09 -11.89 11.74
CA GLY A 23 -2.96 -10.44 11.82
C GLY A 23 -2.27 -9.92 13.09
N THR A 24 -1.71 -10.79 13.92
CA THR A 24 -1.03 -10.39 15.16
C THR A 24 0.44 -10.05 14.91
N ASP A 25 0.91 -9.00 15.59
CA ASP A 25 2.29 -8.54 15.56
C ASP A 25 2.75 -8.11 16.96
N SER A 26 3.84 -7.36 17.08
CA SER A 26 4.39 -6.89 18.33
C SER A 26 3.54 -5.81 19.04
N VAL A 27 2.61 -5.19 18.31
CA VAL A 27 1.72 -4.13 18.80
C VAL A 27 0.27 -4.64 18.90
N HIS A 28 -0.19 -5.38 17.90
CA HIS A 28 -1.57 -5.83 17.75
C HIS A 28 -1.71 -7.29 18.17
N ILE A 29 -2.28 -7.51 19.36
CA ILE A 29 -2.45 -8.86 19.95
C ILE A 29 -3.80 -9.49 19.66
N ASN A 30 -4.83 -8.68 19.40
CA ASN A 30 -6.17 -9.10 19.01
C ASN A 30 -6.50 -8.42 17.70
N SER A 31 -6.40 -9.15 16.61
CA SER A 31 -6.53 -8.54 15.29
C SER A 31 -7.96 -8.60 14.78
N GLU A 32 -8.50 -7.44 14.56
CA GLU A 32 -9.68 -7.17 13.78
C GLU A 32 -9.26 -6.20 12.66
N TYR A 33 -9.49 -6.55 11.41
CA TYR A 33 -9.27 -5.61 10.33
C TYR A 33 -10.54 -4.83 10.04
N CYS A 34 -10.40 -3.50 9.94
CA CYS A 34 -11.51 -2.62 9.68
C CYS A 34 -11.27 -1.83 8.41
N LEU A 35 -12.35 -1.61 7.67
CA LEU A 35 -12.33 -0.77 6.47
C LEU A 35 -13.33 0.38 6.64
N ALA A 36 -12.82 1.61 6.58
CA ALA A 36 -13.66 2.77 6.40
C ALA A 36 -13.95 2.93 4.90
N VAL A 37 -15.19 2.71 4.50
CA VAL A 37 -15.57 2.58 3.09
C VAL A 37 -16.34 3.80 2.63
N THR A 38 -15.88 4.40 1.52
CA THR A 38 -16.63 5.41 0.77
C THR A 38 -17.30 4.76 -0.43
N LEU A 39 -18.60 4.97 -0.57
CA LEU A 39 -19.39 4.54 -1.73
C LEU A 39 -19.92 5.78 -2.45
N LEU A 40 -19.44 6.04 -3.66
CA LEU A 40 -19.91 7.12 -4.52
C LEU A 40 -20.95 6.57 -5.50
N LYS A 41 -22.21 6.88 -5.29
CA LYS A 41 -23.31 6.50 -6.18
C LYS A 41 -23.47 7.53 -7.29
N SER A 42 -23.43 7.11 -8.55
CA SER A 42 -23.68 7.98 -9.69
C SER A 42 -25.13 7.92 -10.16
N CYS A 43 -25.60 8.97 -10.84
CA CYS A 43 -26.91 9.04 -11.48
C CYS A 43 -27.14 7.95 -12.55
N GLN A 44 -26.07 7.33 -13.06
CA GLN A 44 -26.11 6.22 -14.01
C GLN A 44 -26.17 4.84 -13.35
N GLY A 45 -26.16 4.78 -12.02
CA GLY A 45 -26.19 3.53 -11.25
C GLY A 45 -24.82 2.89 -11.02
N PHE A 46 -23.71 3.52 -11.43
CA PHE A 46 -22.38 3.07 -11.04
C PHE A 46 -22.14 3.34 -9.55
N LEU A 47 -21.41 2.46 -8.91
CA LEU A 47 -21.02 2.57 -7.51
C LEU A 47 -19.48 2.55 -7.42
N GLY A 48 -18.86 3.69 -7.16
CA GLY A 48 -17.43 3.78 -6.89
C GLY A 48 -17.14 3.42 -5.45
N THR A 49 -16.24 2.46 -5.23
CA THR A 49 -15.89 1.94 -3.91
C THR A 49 -14.46 2.28 -3.57
N GLY A 50 -14.25 3.01 -2.48
CA GLY A 50 -12.93 3.27 -1.92
C GLY A 50 -12.83 2.81 -0.48
N ILE A 51 -11.65 2.37 -0.09
CA ILE A 51 -11.38 1.83 1.24
C ILE A 51 -10.19 2.55 1.89
N ALA A 52 -10.26 2.70 3.21
CA ALA A 52 -9.12 2.98 4.06
C ALA A 52 -8.99 1.86 5.09
N LEU A 53 -7.78 1.32 5.24
CA LEU A 53 -7.50 0.27 6.21
C LEU A 53 -7.26 0.88 7.58
N THR A 54 -7.98 0.35 8.57
CA THR A 54 -7.83 0.70 9.99
C THR A 54 -7.98 -0.55 10.88
N LEU A 55 -7.94 -0.33 12.19
CA LEU A 55 -8.11 -1.37 13.20
C LEU A 55 -9.06 -0.89 14.30
N GLY A 56 -10.02 -1.74 14.66
CA GLY A 56 -10.90 -1.54 15.81
C GLY A 56 -11.69 -0.23 15.81
N GLU A 57 -11.90 0.32 16.99
CA GLU A 57 -12.75 1.50 17.24
C GLU A 57 -12.33 2.77 16.48
N GLY A 58 -11.06 2.87 16.09
CA GLY A 58 -10.55 3.99 15.30
C GLY A 58 -11.21 4.13 13.93
N ASN A 59 -11.81 3.05 13.39
CA ASN A 59 -12.46 3.06 12.09
C ASN A 59 -13.62 4.07 12.02
N ARG A 60 -14.41 4.16 13.10
CA ARG A 60 -15.54 5.09 13.20
C ARG A 60 -15.12 6.54 13.02
N LEU A 61 -13.98 6.95 13.59
CA LEU A 61 -13.47 8.31 13.44
C LEU A 61 -13.13 8.64 11.98
N VAL A 62 -12.63 7.66 11.25
CA VAL A 62 -12.33 7.81 9.82
C VAL A 62 -13.62 7.91 9.02
N CYS A 63 -14.65 7.12 9.34
CA CYS A 63 -15.97 7.20 8.72
C CYS A 63 -16.63 8.59 8.93
N ASP A 64 -16.56 9.15 10.13
CA ASP A 64 -17.08 10.48 10.43
C ASP A 64 -16.32 11.58 9.63
N ALA A 65 -15.00 11.42 9.47
CA ALA A 65 -14.20 12.32 8.65
C ALA A 65 -14.54 12.20 7.15
N ILE A 66 -14.79 10.97 6.64
CA ILE A 66 -15.26 10.76 5.27
C ILE A 66 -16.58 11.51 5.03
N GLU A 67 -17.54 11.40 5.95
CA GLU A 67 -18.83 12.09 5.83
C GLU A 67 -18.65 13.60 5.66
N LEU A 68 -17.73 14.19 6.42
CA LEU A 68 -17.45 15.61 6.34
C LEU A 68 -16.77 16.00 5.02
N LEU A 69 -15.69 15.28 4.67
CA LEU A 69 -14.80 15.64 3.56
C LEU A 69 -15.39 15.31 2.19
N ALA A 70 -16.24 14.28 2.07
CA ALA A 70 -16.79 13.87 0.79
C ALA A 70 -18.03 14.69 0.34
N ARG A 71 -18.64 15.48 1.22
CA ARG A 71 -19.83 16.30 0.90
C ARG A 71 -19.68 17.16 -0.35
N PRO A 72 -18.54 17.83 -0.60
CA PRO A 72 -18.36 18.66 -1.79
C PRO A 72 -18.40 17.91 -3.12
N LEU A 73 -18.26 16.58 -3.11
CA LEU A 73 -18.26 15.76 -4.33
C LEU A 73 -19.66 15.55 -4.92
N VAL A 74 -20.72 15.70 -4.10
CA VAL A 74 -22.10 15.52 -4.57
C VAL A 74 -22.45 16.61 -5.59
N GLY A 75 -22.99 16.19 -6.72
CA GLY A 75 -23.30 17.06 -7.86
C GLY A 75 -22.16 17.24 -8.86
N MET A 76 -20.94 16.75 -8.56
CA MET A 76 -19.82 16.82 -9.50
C MET A 76 -19.91 15.71 -10.57
N GLU A 77 -19.51 16.05 -11.78
CA GLU A 77 -19.34 15.10 -12.87
C GLU A 77 -17.94 14.48 -12.77
N ILE A 78 -17.83 13.15 -12.93
CA ILE A 78 -16.58 12.43 -12.63
C ILE A 78 -15.43 12.82 -13.57
N GLU A 79 -15.68 13.01 -14.87
CA GLU A 79 -14.64 13.40 -15.83
C GLU A 79 -14.12 14.82 -15.55
N GLU A 80 -15.02 15.75 -15.18
CA GLU A 80 -14.65 17.12 -14.81
C GLU A 80 -13.85 17.12 -13.50
N LEU A 81 -14.28 16.34 -12.51
CA LEU A 81 -13.57 16.18 -11.23
C LEU A 81 -12.15 15.65 -11.46
N MET A 82 -12.03 14.61 -12.29
CA MET A 82 -10.74 13.93 -12.50
C MET A 82 -9.81 14.69 -13.46
N ALA A 83 -10.32 15.65 -14.24
CA ALA A 83 -9.48 16.47 -15.13
C ALA A 83 -8.40 17.29 -14.40
N ASP A 84 -8.67 17.69 -13.15
CA ASP A 84 -7.71 18.41 -12.26
C ASP A 84 -7.83 17.93 -10.81
N PHE A 85 -7.79 16.61 -10.64
CA PHE A 85 -8.01 15.98 -9.33
C PHE A 85 -6.95 16.40 -8.30
N GLY A 86 -5.72 16.71 -8.73
CA GLY A 86 -4.67 17.19 -7.84
C GLY A 86 -5.07 18.45 -7.06
N THR A 87 -5.75 19.39 -7.72
CA THR A 87 -6.29 20.61 -7.07
C THR A 87 -7.41 20.26 -6.08
N MET A 88 -8.31 19.33 -6.43
CA MET A 88 -9.37 18.90 -5.54
C MET A 88 -8.81 18.17 -4.32
N SER A 89 -7.89 17.23 -4.51
CA SER A 89 -7.22 16.50 -3.43
C SER A 89 -6.55 17.45 -2.43
N ARG A 90 -5.82 18.44 -2.96
CA ARG A 90 -5.21 19.49 -2.13
C ARG A 90 -6.25 20.30 -1.36
N ARG A 91 -7.32 20.72 -2.00
CA ARG A 91 -8.41 21.47 -1.34
C ARG A 91 -9.03 20.71 -0.17
N LEU A 92 -9.24 19.40 -0.33
CA LEU A 92 -9.77 18.55 0.73
C LEU A 92 -8.74 18.33 1.85
N ALA A 93 -7.45 18.15 1.50
CA ALA A 93 -6.39 17.93 2.48
C ALA A 93 -6.06 19.18 3.31
N ASP A 94 -6.20 20.37 2.72
CA ASP A 94 -5.88 21.65 3.34
C ASP A 94 -7.11 22.37 3.92
N ASP A 95 -8.22 21.66 4.19
CA ASP A 95 -9.40 22.26 4.82
C ASP A 95 -8.99 22.95 6.13
N PRO A 96 -9.18 24.29 6.24
CA PRO A 96 -8.74 25.04 7.42
C PRO A 96 -9.40 24.58 8.72
N SER A 97 -10.63 24.04 8.66
CA SER A 97 -11.36 23.57 9.83
C SER A 97 -10.78 22.28 10.42
N LEU A 98 -10.04 21.51 9.61
CA LEU A 98 -9.41 20.26 10.01
C LEU A 98 -7.90 20.37 10.27
N ARG A 99 -7.32 21.56 10.10
CA ARG A 99 -5.88 21.74 10.17
C ARG A 99 -5.26 21.35 11.51
N TRP A 100 -5.97 21.53 12.62
CA TRP A 100 -5.51 21.12 13.94
C TRP A 100 -5.61 19.62 14.21
N LEU A 101 -6.39 18.90 13.41
CA LEU A 101 -6.44 17.43 13.45
C LEU A 101 -5.32 16.75 12.67
N GLY A 102 -4.42 17.54 12.11
CA GLY A 102 -3.23 17.14 11.40
C GLY A 102 -3.37 17.24 9.89
N PRO A 103 -2.71 18.25 9.23
CA PRO A 103 -2.65 18.30 7.78
C PRO A 103 -1.81 17.14 7.27
N HIS A 104 -2.29 16.50 6.20
CA HIS A 104 -1.61 15.43 5.49
C HIS A 104 -1.24 14.21 6.35
N LYS A 105 -1.97 13.92 7.42
CA LYS A 105 -1.78 12.73 8.27
C LYS A 105 -3.01 12.37 9.10
N GLY A 106 -2.95 11.21 9.77
CA GLY A 106 -3.95 10.75 10.72
C GLY A 106 -5.32 10.53 10.08
N VAL A 107 -6.37 10.77 10.87
CA VAL A 107 -7.77 10.51 10.49
C VAL A 107 -8.16 11.21 9.18
N VAL A 108 -7.74 12.47 8.99
CA VAL A 108 -8.04 13.23 7.77
C VAL A 108 -7.44 12.54 6.53
N HIS A 109 -6.20 12.08 6.62
CA HIS A 109 -5.52 11.48 5.48
C HIS A 109 -6.03 10.08 5.16
N LEU A 110 -6.41 9.30 6.18
CA LEU A 110 -7.11 8.01 6.01
C LEU A 110 -8.49 8.21 5.33
N ALA A 111 -9.26 9.22 5.75
CA ALA A 111 -10.52 9.54 5.10
C ALA A 111 -10.33 9.92 3.62
N LEU A 112 -9.30 10.74 3.32
CA LEU A 112 -8.95 11.08 1.95
C LEU A 112 -8.53 9.86 1.12
N ALA A 113 -7.87 8.87 1.72
CA ALA A 113 -7.54 7.62 1.03
C ALA A 113 -8.81 6.94 0.50
N SER A 114 -9.79 6.74 1.38
CA SER A 114 -11.07 6.12 1.01
C SER A 114 -11.81 6.93 -0.07
N ILE A 115 -11.91 8.26 0.09
CA ILE A 115 -12.58 9.15 -0.86
C ILE A 115 -11.89 9.13 -2.23
N THR A 116 -10.56 9.32 -2.25
CA THR A 116 -9.78 9.32 -3.49
C THR A 116 -9.90 7.99 -4.22
N ASN A 117 -9.75 6.88 -3.48
CA ASN A 117 -9.85 5.54 -4.06
C ASN A 117 -11.24 5.31 -4.68
N ALA A 118 -12.33 5.81 -4.04
CA ALA A 118 -13.68 5.75 -4.58
C ALA A 118 -13.85 6.57 -5.87
N CYS A 119 -13.22 7.76 -5.97
CA CYS A 119 -13.25 8.57 -7.19
C CYS A 119 -12.57 7.85 -8.36
N PHE A 120 -11.38 7.27 -8.14
CA PHE A 120 -10.67 6.52 -9.18
C PHE A 120 -11.41 5.25 -9.58
N ASP A 121 -12.02 4.55 -8.64
CA ASP A 121 -12.83 3.37 -8.91
C ASP A 121 -14.08 3.70 -9.73
N LEU A 122 -14.82 4.75 -9.34
CA LEU A 122 -15.98 5.24 -10.09
C LEU A 122 -15.60 5.64 -11.51
N TRP A 123 -14.49 6.37 -11.66
CA TRP A 123 -14.01 6.80 -12.98
C TRP A 123 -13.66 5.62 -13.88
N ALA A 124 -12.95 4.62 -13.36
CA ALA A 124 -12.62 3.41 -14.09
C ALA A 124 -13.86 2.59 -14.47
N LYS A 125 -14.83 2.46 -13.56
CA LYS A 125 -16.12 1.79 -13.82
C LYS A 125 -16.96 2.52 -14.87
N SER A 126 -17.02 3.85 -14.82
CA SER A 126 -17.77 4.64 -15.81
C SER A 126 -17.19 4.51 -17.22
N ARG A 127 -15.90 4.22 -17.35
CA ARG A 127 -15.20 3.92 -18.60
C ARG A 127 -15.19 2.42 -18.97
N GLY A 128 -15.70 1.55 -18.10
CA GLY A 128 -15.78 0.11 -18.33
C GLY A 128 -14.42 -0.59 -18.38
N VAL A 129 -13.39 -0.05 -17.70
CA VAL A 129 -12.03 -0.57 -17.72
C VAL A 129 -11.47 -0.78 -16.31
N PRO A 130 -10.52 -1.72 -16.08
CA PRO A 130 -9.80 -1.82 -14.82
C PRO A 130 -8.92 -0.58 -14.59
N LEU A 131 -8.69 -0.23 -13.32
CA LEU A 131 -7.98 0.99 -12.93
C LEU A 131 -6.57 1.09 -13.55
N TRP A 132 -5.81 -0.02 -13.62
CA TRP A 132 -4.49 -0.01 -14.27
C TRP A 132 -4.58 0.40 -15.73
N LYS A 133 -5.61 -0.07 -16.46
CA LYS A 133 -5.84 0.26 -17.86
C LYS A 133 -6.24 1.73 -18.01
N LEU A 134 -7.18 2.21 -17.17
CA LEU A 134 -7.53 3.63 -17.12
C LEU A 134 -6.28 4.51 -17.03
N LEU A 135 -5.43 4.26 -16.01
CA LEU A 135 -4.22 5.04 -15.77
C LEU A 135 -3.23 4.96 -16.94
N LEU A 136 -3.12 3.80 -17.57
CA LEU A 136 -2.25 3.61 -18.74
C LEU A 136 -2.78 4.30 -20.02
N ASP A 137 -4.07 4.50 -20.15
CA ASP A 137 -4.68 5.17 -21.28
C ASP A 137 -4.59 6.70 -21.21
N LEU A 138 -4.24 7.25 -20.04
CA LEU A 138 -4.02 8.68 -19.86
C LEU A 138 -2.70 9.14 -20.49
N SER A 139 -2.69 10.38 -21.00
CA SER A 139 -1.45 11.03 -21.38
C SER A 139 -0.61 11.37 -20.11
N PRO A 140 0.71 11.56 -20.23
CA PRO A 140 1.54 12.05 -19.13
C PRO A 140 1.00 13.30 -18.45
N GLU A 141 0.45 14.24 -19.24
CA GLU A 141 -0.15 15.49 -18.77
C GLU A 141 -1.38 15.24 -17.92
N GLN A 142 -2.25 14.32 -18.35
CA GLN A 142 -3.44 13.91 -17.62
C GLN A 142 -3.06 13.19 -16.30
N VAL A 143 -2.06 12.30 -16.33
CA VAL A 143 -1.58 11.67 -15.09
C VAL A 143 -1.07 12.72 -14.11
N VAL A 144 -0.28 13.69 -14.57
CA VAL A 144 0.27 14.74 -13.69
C VAL A 144 -0.82 15.69 -13.17
N ALA A 145 -1.93 15.88 -13.90
CA ALA A 145 -3.07 16.67 -13.41
C ALA A 145 -3.82 15.99 -12.25
N LEU A 146 -3.67 14.66 -12.08
CA LEU A 146 -4.22 13.94 -10.95
C LEU A 146 -3.46 14.15 -9.64
N LEU A 147 -2.25 14.71 -9.68
CA LEU A 147 -1.31 14.71 -8.57
C LEU A 147 -1.24 16.05 -7.85
N ASP A 148 -1.16 16.00 -6.53
CA ASP A 148 -0.70 17.12 -5.72
C ASP A 148 0.81 16.96 -5.44
N LEU A 149 1.62 17.79 -6.11
CA LEU A 149 3.08 17.78 -5.95
C LEU A 149 3.58 18.80 -4.91
N SER A 150 2.69 19.47 -4.18
CA SER A 150 3.06 20.46 -3.18
C SER A 150 4.04 19.90 -2.17
N TYR A 151 5.02 20.71 -1.80
CA TYR A 151 6.08 20.40 -0.83
C TYR A 151 7.07 19.31 -1.26
N VAL A 152 6.98 18.81 -2.51
CA VAL A 152 7.96 17.87 -3.08
C VAL A 152 8.55 18.37 -4.41
N GLU A 153 8.17 19.55 -4.86
CA GLU A 153 8.60 20.15 -6.13
C GLU A 153 10.11 20.44 -6.18
N ASP A 154 10.76 20.55 -5.03
CA ASP A 154 12.21 20.64 -4.89
C ASP A 154 12.94 19.35 -5.30
N VAL A 155 12.23 18.23 -5.38
CA VAL A 155 12.75 16.89 -5.75
C VAL A 155 12.12 16.38 -7.04
N VAL A 156 10.80 16.50 -7.15
CA VAL A 156 10.02 16.10 -8.33
C VAL A 156 9.06 17.26 -8.66
N SER A 157 9.47 18.11 -9.56
CA SER A 157 8.61 19.15 -10.14
C SER A 157 7.60 18.54 -11.14
N ARG A 158 6.61 19.35 -11.56
CA ARG A 158 5.68 18.95 -12.64
C ARG A 158 6.43 18.56 -13.93
N SER A 159 7.50 19.28 -14.27
CA SER A 159 8.32 18.95 -15.44
C SER A 159 9.12 17.67 -15.27
N ASP A 160 9.61 17.37 -14.06
CA ASP A 160 10.29 16.10 -13.78
C ASP A 160 9.33 14.91 -13.88
N ALA A 161 8.14 15.03 -13.32
CA ALA A 161 7.09 14.01 -13.40
C ALA A 161 6.72 13.69 -14.87
N LEU A 162 6.52 14.73 -15.68
CA LEU A 162 6.29 14.59 -17.13
C LEU A 162 7.48 13.93 -17.84
N ALA A 163 8.71 14.31 -17.50
CA ALA A 163 9.92 13.73 -18.08
C ALA A 163 10.04 12.22 -17.76
N ILE A 164 9.77 11.83 -16.50
CA ILE A 164 9.78 10.42 -16.08
C ILE A 164 8.77 9.61 -16.89
N LEU A 165 7.52 10.08 -16.99
CA LEU A 165 6.45 9.37 -17.70
C LEU A 165 6.76 9.26 -19.21
N ARG A 166 7.24 10.33 -19.83
CA ARG A 166 7.58 10.38 -21.27
C ARG A 166 8.80 9.51 -21.60
N ALA A 167 9.83 9.49 -20.76
CA ALA A 167 11.05 8.70 -20.95
C ALA A 167 10.78 7.19 -21.07
N HIS A 168 9.71 6.71 -20.44
CA HIS A 168 9.35 5.31 -20.46
C HIS A 168 8.28 4.93 -21.49
N ALA A 169 7.74 5.89 -22.24
CA ALA A 169 6.66 5.66 -23.21
C ALA A 169 7.10 4.74 -24.37
N CYS A 170 8.31 4.91 -24.91
CA CYS A 170 8.79 4.15 -26.07
C CYS A 170 8.96 2.64 -25.81
N ASN A 171 9.23 2.24 -24.55
CA ASN A 171 9.43 0.83 -24.16
C ASN A 171 8.25 0.23 -23.40
N ARG A 172 7.10 0.91 -23.40
CA ARG A 172 5.91 0.50 -22.66
C ARG A 172 5.41 -0.89 -23.09
N ALA A 173 5.30 -1.14 -24.40
CA ALA A 173 4.83 -2.41 -24.95
C ALA A 173 5.65 -3.62 -24.47
N ALA A 174 6.97 -3.49 -24.34
CA ALA A 174 7.81 -4.56 -23.82
C ALA A 174 7.52 -4.91 -22.35
N ARG A 175 7.11 -3.92 -21.54
CA ARG A 175 6.75 -4.12 -20.15
C ARG A 175 5.33 -4.63 -19.92
N GLU A 176 4.45 -4.53 -20.91
CA GLU A 176 3.08 -5.06 -20.84
C GLU A 176 3.03 -6.60 -20.73
N SER A 177 4.15 -7.29 -21.01
CA SER A 177 4.27 -8.73 -20.77
C SER A 177 3.97 -9.15 -19.32
N ILE A 178 4.16 -8.24 -18.35
CA ILE A 178 3.81 -8.45 -16.94
C ILE A 178 2.31 -8.75 -16.74
N LEU A 179 1.44 -8.21 -17.60
CA LEU A 179 -0.01 -8.45 -17.56
C LEU A 179 -0.36 -9.92 -17.82
N HIS A 180 0.47 -10.64 -18.57
CA HIS A 180 0.30 -12.07 -18.83
C HIS A 180 0.99 -12.93 -17.78
N SER A 181 2.19 -12.53 -17.34
CA SER A 181 2.97 -13.30 -16.36
C SER A 181 2.51 -13.11 -14.91
N GLY A 182 1.72 -12.09 -14.64
CA GLY A 182 1.29 -11.70 -13.30
C GLY A 182 2.41 -11.07 -12.46
N TYR A 183 2.09 -10.60 -11.26
CA TYR A 183 3.02 -9.93 -10.36
C TYR A 183 3.50 -10.87 -9.25
N PRO A 184 4.80 -10.98 -8.94
CA PRO A 184 5.29 -11.86 -7.88
C PRO A 184 4.73 -11.48 -6.51
N GLY A 185 4.45 -12.49 -5.66
CA GLY A 185 4.01 -12.30 -4.28
C GLY A 185 5.04 -12.76 -3.26
N TYR A 186 5.00 -12.16 -2.06
CA TYR A 186 5.61 -12.74 -0.86
C TYR A 186 4.54 -12.98 0.20
N ASP A 187 4.72 -14.02 1.01
CA ASP A 187 3.69 -14.45 1.96
C ASP A 187 4.03 -14.00 3.39
N THR A 188 3.21 -13.10 3.94
CA THR A 188 3.22 -12.67 5.35
C THR A 188 2.29 -13.52 6.20
N SER A 189 1.26 -14.13 5.60
CA SER A 189 0.21 -14.85 6.34
C SER A 189 0.73 -16.08 7.10
N VAL A 190 1.91 -16.56 6.76
CA VAL A 190 2.59 -17.68 7.42
C VAL A 190 3.25 -17.29 8.75
N GLY A 191 3.55 -16.01 8.96
CA GLY A 191 4.52 -15.53 9.97
C GLY A 191 3.95 -14.71 11.12
N TRP A 192 2.65 -14.75 11.41
CA TRP A 192 2.03 -13.95 12.47
C TRP A 192 2.59 -14.24 13.86
N MET A 193 2.64 -13.20 14.71
CA MET A 193 3.28 -13.25 16.03
C MET A 193 2.68 -14.33 16.94
N ALA A 194 1.35 -14.46 17.00
CA ALA A 194 0.68 -15.39 17.90
C ALA A 194 0.68 -16.84 17.42
N TYR A 195 1.12 -17.13 16.19
CA TYR A 195 1.20 -18.50 15.73
C TYR A 195 2.31 -19.26 16.45
N ASP A 196 2.05 -20.51 16.84
CA ASP A 196 3.08 -21.42 17.31
C ASP A 196 3.97 -21.90 16.15
N ASN A 197 5.08 -22.57 16.49
CA ASN A 197 6.05 -23.00 15.50
C ASN A 197 5.50 -24.08 14.55
N ASP A 198 4.61 -24.92 15.02
CA ASP A 198 4.03 -25.99 14.19
C ASP A 198 3.05 -25.40 13.17
N LYS A 199 2.25 -24.42 13.58
CA LYS A 199 1.39 -23.67 12.67
C LYS A 199 2.20 -22.95 11.60
N VAL A 200 3.29 -22.27 11.99
CA VAL A 200 4.19 -21.60 11.03
C VAL A 200 4.77 -22.59 10.03
N ARG A 201 5.27 -23.76 10.50
CA ARG A 201 5.80 -24.80 9.60
C ARG A 201 4.76 -25.30 8.60
N GLN A 202 3.57 -25.61 9.08
CA GLN A 202 2.46 -26.09 8.22
C GLN A 202 2.10 -25.06 7.13
N LEU A 203 1.98 -23.78 7.51
CA LEU A 203 1.65 -22.71 6.57
C LEU A 203 2.79 -22.46 5.57
N LEU A 204 4.06 -22.53 6.01
CA LEU A 204 5.22 -22.41 5.11
C LEU A 204 5.24 -23.57 4.08
N ASP A 205 5.02 -24.80 4.51
CA ASP A 205 4.97 -25.97 3.61
C ASP A 205 3.90 -25.81 2.56
N LYS A 206 2.72 -25.36 2.98
CA LYS A 206 1.61 -25.07 2.08
C LYS A 206 2.00 -23.97 1.08
N ALA A 207 2.47 -22.82 1.56
CA ALA A 207 2.82 -21.68 0.70
C ALA A 207 3.96 -22.01 -0.28
N ILE A 208 4.96 -22.79 0.15
CA ILE A 208 6.02 -23.30 -0.74
C ILE A 208 5.44 -24.19 -1.84
N SER A 209 4.48 -25.08 -1.48
CA SER A 209 3.80 -25.95 -2.45
C SER A 209 2.93 -25.15 -3.45
N GLU A 210 2.39 -24.02 -3.02
CA GLU A 210 1.63 -23.05 -3.84
C GLU A 210 2.53 -22.14 -4.69
N GLY A 211 3.85 -22.30 -4.60
CA GLY A 211 4.83 -21.62 -5.45
C GLY A 211 5.44 -20.35 -4.88
N PHE A 212 5.12 -19.95 -3.65
CA PHE A 212 5.80 -18.84 -3.00
C PHE A 212 7.29 -19.19 -2.71
N ARG A 213 8.15 -18.16 -2.80
CA ARG A 213 9.60 -18.27 -2.54
C ARG A 213 10.13 -17.14 -1.66
N ALA A 214 9.24 -16.24 -1.24
CA ALA A 214 9.57 -15.11 -0.40
C ALA A 214 8.56 -15.05 0.77
N PHE A 215 9.07 -14.89 2.01
CA PHE A 215 8.27 -15.03 3.23
C PHE A 215 8.67 -13.98 4.25
N LYS A 216 7.67 -13.39 4.92
CA LYS A 216 7.87 -12.42 6.00
C LYS A 216 7.44 -13.02 7.33
N LEU A 217 8.25 -12.83 8.37
CA LEU A 217 8.00 -13.25 9.74
C LEU A 217 7.91 -12.05 10.65
N LYS A 218 6.88 -12.00 11.48
CA LYS A 218 6.74 -11.01 12.55
C LYS A 218 7.76 -11.31 13.67
N VAL A 219 8.51 -10.27 14.07
CA VAL A 219 9.49 -10.26 15.15
C VAL A 219 9.20 -9.10 16.09
N GLY A 220 9.99 -8.91 17.15
CA GLY A 220 9.74 -7.86 18.14
C GLY A 220 8.91 -8.37 19.33
N SER A 221 8.90 -9.67 19.58
CA SER A 221 8.29 -10.21 20.80
C SER A 221 9.15 -9.90 22.04
N THR A 222 8.56 -9.96 23.22
CA THR A 222 9.29 -9.83 24.49
C THR A 222 10.27 -11.00 24.74
N ASP A 223 10.07 -12.16 24.09
CA ASP A 223 11.02 -13.27 24.05
C ASP A 223 11.87 -13.21 22.78
N GLU A 224 12.96 -12.44 22.83
CA GLU A 224 13.92 -12.30 21.72
C GLU A 224 14.47 -13.65 21.24
N GLN A 225 14.70 -14.58 22.17
CA GLN A 225 15.20 -15.91 21.81
C GLN A 225 14.18 -16.72 21.01
N ARG A 226 12.89 -16.52 21.29
CA ARG A 226 11.81 -17.08 20.47
C ARG A 226 11.88 -16.54 19.04
N ASP A 227 12.05 -15.24 18.88
CA ASP A 227 12.14 -14.62 17.55
C ASP A 227 13.34 -15.15 16.75
N LEU A 228 14.50 -15.28 17.40
CA LEU A 228 15.69 -15.84 16.76
C LEU A 228 15.52 -17.33 16.39
N ARG A 229 14.91 -18.14 17.28
CA ARG A 229 14.59 -19.54 16.95
C ARG A 229 13.63 -19.65 15.75
N ARG A 230 12.62 -18.76 15.67
CA ARG A 230 11.66 -18.72 14.56
C ARG A 230 12.33 -18.26 13.27
N ALA A 231 13.23 -17.27 13.33
CA ALA A 231 14.01 -16.81 12.18
C ALA A 231 14.92 -17.93 11.64
N ALA A 232 15.57 -18.68 12.54
CA ALA A 232 16.37 -19.85 12.16
C ALA A 232 15.52 -20.93 11.47
N MET A 233 14.36 -21.26 12.06
CA MET A 233 13.41 -22.23 11.50
C MET A 233 12.91 -21.79 10.12
N LEU A 234 12.57 -20.52 9.94
CA LEU A 234 12.14 -19.96 8.66
C LEU A 234 13.26 -20.13 7.62
N ARG A 235 14.48 -19.71 7.95
CA ARG A 235 15.65 -19.81 7.03
C ARG A 235 15.96 -21.25 6.66
N GLU A 236 15.97 -22.16 7.64
CA GLU A 236 16.17 -23.59 7.41
C GLU A 236 15.11 -24.16 6.45
N ARG A 237 13.83 -23.79 6.63
CA ARG A 237 12.75 -24.34 5.82
C ARG A 237 12.72 -23.78 4.40
N VAL A 238 13.00 -22.50 4.24
CA VAL A 238 13.01 -21.81 2.93
C VAL A 238 14.28 -22.14 2.13
N GLY A 239 15.36 -22.52 2.81
CA GLY A 239 16.65 -22.78 2.19
C GLY A 239 17.43 -21.51 1.82
N ASP A 240 18.63 -21.67 1.29
CA ASP A 240 19.50 -20.52 0.96
C ASP A 240 19.00 -19.69 -0.23
N ASP A 241 18.32 -20.33 -1.19
CA ASP A 241 17.78 -19.68 -2.39
C ASP A 241 16.45 -18.93 -2.12
N GLY A 242 15.81 -19.20 -0.99
CA GLY A 242 14.57 -18.54 -0.62
C GLY A 242 14.78 -17.16 0.01
N ILE A 243 13.82 -16.29 -0.16
CA ILE A 243 13.85 -14.92 0.37
C ILE A 243 13.12 -14.88 1.71
N VAL A 244 13.78 -14.36 2.74
CA VAL A 244 13.17 -14.13 4.04
C VAL A 244 13.24 -12.65 4.38
N MET A 245 12.22 -12.17 5.08
CA MET A 245 12.09 -10.82 5.58
C MET A 245 11.61 -10.86 7.03
N PHE A 246 11.96 -9.84 7.80
CA PHE A 246 11.52 -9.69 9.19
C PHE A 246 10.85 -8.35 9.38
N ASP A 247 9.74 -8.34 10.14
CA ASP A 247 8.96 -7.15 10.41
C ASP A 247 8.77 -7.00 11.93
N ALA A 248 9.30 -5.90 12.46
CA ALA A 248 9.30 -5.60 13.89
C ALA A 248 8.12 -4.73 14.33
N ASN A 249 7.33 -4.21 13.40
CA ASN A 249 6.18 -3.35 13.67
C ASN A 249 6.48 -2.27 14.72
N GLN A 250 7.61 -1.56 14.55
CA GLN A 250 8.02 -0.38 15.35
C GLN A 250 8.35 -0.69 16.82
N HIS A 251 8.57 -1.95 17.16
CA HIS A 251 8.68 -2.40 18.56
C HIS A 251 9.92 -1.85 19.29
N TRP A 252 11.05 -1.70 18.59
CA TRP A 252 12.33 -1.44 19.22
C TRP A 252 12.66 0.06 19.32
N ASN A 253 13.35 0.44 20.39
CA ASN A 253 14.16 1.66 20.39
C ASN A 253 15.38 1.47 19.46
N LEU A 254 16.14 2.54 19.22
CA LEU A 254 17.28 2.50 18.29
C LEU A 254 18.36 1.48 18.69
N GLU A 255 18.70 1.40 19.98
CA GLU A 255 19.74 0.50 20.49
C GLU A 255 19.33 -0.97 20.30
N ASP A 256 18.12 -1.31 20.69
CA ASP A 256 17.56 -2.66 20.53
C ASP A 256 17.40 -3.02 19.04
N ALA A 257 16.99 -2.07 18.21
CA ALA A 257 16.86 -2.28 16.76
C ALA A 257 18.22 -2.59 16.09
N ILE A 258 19.30 -1.93 16.52
CA ILE A 258 20.66 -2.25 16.06
C ILE A 258 21.08 -3.64 16.53
N ARG A 259 20.88 -3.93 17.80
CA ARG A 259 21.28 -5.21 18.39
C ARG A 259 20.53 -6.38 17.78
N MET A 260 19.20 -6.32 17.74
CA MET A 260 18.35 -7.36 17.17
C MET A 260 18.51 -7.47 15.65
N GLY A 261 18.64 -6.33 14.98
CA GLY A 261 18.89 -6.30 13.54
C GLY A 261 20.19 -7.01 13.15
N ARG A 262 21.26 -6.89 13.96
CA ARG A 262 22.51 -7.65 13.75
C ARG A 262 22.33 -9.15 13.97
N GLU A 263 21.57 -9.55 15.00
CA GLU A 263 21.25 -10.96 15.24
C GLU A 263 20.41 -11.57 14.12
N LEU A 264 19.36 -10.88 13.70
CA LEU A 264 18.50 -11.30 12.59
C LEU A 264 19.25 -11.28 11.25
N GLY A 265 20.24 -10.39 11.09
CA GLY A 265 21.10 -10.31 9.91
C GLY A 265 21.86 -11.60 9.61
N LYS A 266 22.12 -12.45 10.62
CA LYS A 266 22.75 -13.78 10.46
C LYS A 266 21.93 -14.72 9.57
N PHE A 267 20.63 -14.51 9.47
CA PHE A 267 19.70 -15.25 8.61
C PHE A 267 19.59 -14.67 7.20
N LYS A 268 20.40 -13.68 6.85
CA LYS A 268 20.49 -13.04 5.53
C LYS A 268 19.10 -12.57 5.01
N PRO A 269 18.34 -11.74 5.76
CA PRO A 269 17.08 -11.25 5.27
C PRO A 269 17.27 -10.26 4.12
N LEU A 270 16.26 -10.18 3.22
CA LEU A 270 16.20 -9.15 2.19
C LEU A 270 16.05 -7.77 2.84
N TRP A 271 15.17 -7.67 3.87
CA TRP A 271 15.02 -6.47 4.67
C TRP A 271 14.61 -6.75 6.12
N LEU A 272 14.83 -5.75 6.95
CA LEU A 272 14.20 -5.56 8.25
C LEU A 272 13.17 -4.42 8.09
N GLU A 273 11.92 -4.71 8.38
CA GLU A 273 10.79 -3.82 8.22
C GLU A 273 10.44 -3.14 9.54
N GLU A 274 10.15 -1.84 9.47
CA GLU A 274 9.71 -1.01 10.60
C GLU A 274 10.43 -1.30 11.93
N PRO A 275 11.77 -1.21 11.98
CA PRO A 275 12.51 -1.60 13.19
C PRO A 275 12.22 -0.70 14.39
N THR A 276 11.86 0.58 14.17
CA THR A 276 11.61 1.58 15.20
C THR A 276 10.51 2.55 14.82
N HIS A 277 10.26 3.58 15.62
CA HIS A 277 9.16 4.53 15.45
C HIS A 277 9.12 5.11 14.01
N PRO A 278 7.97 5.12 13.34
CA PRO A 278 7.86 5.47 11.91
C PRO A 278 8.17 6.93 11.58
N ASP A 279 8.11 7.85 12.56
CA ASP A 279 8.44 9.25 12.36
C ASP A 279 9.93 9.55 12.65
N ASP A 280 10.71 8.58 13.17
CA ASP A 280 12.13 8.79 13.49
C ASP A 280 13.03 8.52 12.27
N VAL A 281 13.03 9.49 11.33
CA VAL A 281 13.89 9.45 10.14
C VAL A 281 15.36 9.29 10.52
N ARG A 282 15.82 9.94 11.59
CA ARG A 282 17.23 9.91 11.98
C ARG A 282 17.66 8.54 12.49
N ALA A 283 16.82 7.88 13.29
CA ALA A 283 17.08 6.52 13.72
C ALA A 283 17.16 5.57 12.51
N HIS A 284 16.25 5.70 11.54
CA HIS A 284 16.30 4.89 10.31
C HIS A 284 17.57 5.12 9.48
N VAL A 285 18.10 6.36 9.42
CA VAL A 285 19.40 6.64 8.79
C VAL A 285 20.54 5.88 9.50
N VAL A 286 20.53 5.88 10.83
CA VAL A 286 21.52 5.13 11.61
C VAL A 286 21.38 3.63 11.34
N LEU A 287 20.17 3.10 11.38
CA LEU A 287 19.88 1.69 11.14
C LEU A 287 20.28 1.26 9.72
N ALA A 288 20.00 2.05 8.71
CA ALA A 288 20.39 1.77 7.33
C ALA A 288 21.91 1.61 7.17
N ARG A 289 22.70 2.36 7.96
CA ARG A 289 24.15 2.29 7.98
C ARG A 289 24.68 1.13 8.84
N GLU A 290 24.18 1.01 10.08
CA GLU A 290 24.70 0.06 11.09
C GLU A 290 24.34 -1.40 10.80
N LEU A 291 23.26 -1.62 10.06
CA LEU A 291 22.79 -2.96 9.72
C LEU A 291 23.21 -3.45 8.33
N ALA A 292 23.93 -2.63 7.55
CA ALA A 292 24.40 -3.06 6.23
C ALA A 292 25.15 -4.40 6.32
N PRO A 293 24.89 -5.39 5.43
CA PRO A 293 24.13 -5.28 4.19
C PRO A 293 22.61 -5.49 4.30
N VAL A 294 22.04 -5.70 5.50
CA VAL A 294 20.60 -5.80 5.71
C VAL A 294 19.94 -4.46 5.35
N LYS A 295 18.94 -4.51 4.49
CA LYS A 295 18.24 -3.32 4.02
C LYS A 295 17.06 -2.98 4.94
N ILE A 296 16.67 -1.72 4.95
CA ILE A 296 15.51 -1.24 5.72
C ILE A 296 14.32 -1.06 4.78
N ALA A 297 13.17 -1.63 5.16
CA ALA A 297 11.89 -1.38 4.52
C ALA A 297 10.98 -0.65 5.50
N THR A 298 10.25 0.35 5.03
CA THR A 298 9.26 1.08 5.83
C THR A 298 8.32 1.86 4.90
N GLY A 299 7.15 2.24 5.42
CA GLY A 299 6.24 3.07 4.65
C GLY A 299 4.77 2.89 4.99
N GLU A 300 4.34 1.77 5.56
CA GLU A 300 2.93 1.56 5.91
C GLU A 300 2.39 2.57 6.94
N HIS A 301 3.25 3.12 7.79
CA HIS A 301 2.92 4.18 8.75
C HIS A 301 3.42 5.56 8.33
N ILE A 302 4.11 5.70 7.20
CA ILE A 302 4.50 7.01 6.68
C ILE A 302 3.29 7.68 6.05
N PRO A 303 2.80 8.81 6.61
CA PRO A 303 1.47 9.30 6.27
C PRO A 303 1.38 10.06 4.95
N ASN A 304 2.46 10.63 4.42
CA ASN A 304 2.40 11.54 3.30
C ASN A 304 3.70 11.64 2.49
N ARG A 305 3.58 12.19 1.28
CA ARG A 305 4.69 12.41 0.34
C ARG A 305 5.86 13.20 0.91
N VAL A 306 5.61 14.15 1.84
CA VAL A 306 6.67 14.97 2.43
C VAL A 306 7.57 14.13 3.33
N LEU A 307 6.97 13.30 4.17
CA LEU A 307 7.74 12.41 5.05
C LEU A 307 8.44 11.31 4.23
N PHE A 308 7.79 10.74 3.21
CA PHE A 308 8.46 9.85 2.24
C PHE A 308 9.68 10.52 1.59
N LYS A 309 9.54 11.78 1.13
CA LYS A 309 10.68 12.56 0.61
C LYS A 309 11.82 12.63 1.63
N ASN A 310 11.52 12.92 2.89
CA ASN A 310 12.54 13.03 3.94
C ASN A 310 13.28 11.72 4.18
N PHE A 311 12.54 10.59 4.22
CA PHE A 311 13.15 9.26 4.33
C PHE A 311 14.06 8.93 3.13
N MET A 312 13.59 9.19 1.92
CA MET A 312 14.34 8.90 0.70
C MET A 312 15.60 9.78 0.56
N GLN A 313 15.47 11.08 0.80
CA GLN A 313 16.59 12.02 0.70
C GLN A 313 17.70 11.74 1.71
N SER A 314 17.32 11.28 2.90
CA SER A 314 18.29 10.99 3.96
C SER A 314 18.92 9.59 3.87
N GLY A 315 18.47 8.75 2.93
CA GLY A 315 18.93 7.36 2.83
C GLY A 315 18.44 6.47 3.98
N ALA A 316 17.28 6.81 4.57
CA ALA A 316 16.72 6.13 5.72
C ALA A 316 15.98 4.82 5.37
N MET A 317 15.69 4.60 4.08
CA MET A 317 15.02 3.38 3.58
C MET A 317 15.65 2.89 2.28
N HIS A 318 15.49 1.60 2.03
CA HIS A 318 15.91 0.93 0.79
C HIS A 318 14.73 0.39 -0.01
N PHE A 319 13.62 0.12 0.66
CA PHE A 319 12.37 -0.32 0.08
C PHE A 319 11.23 0.58 0.56
N VAL A 320 10.37 1.00 -0.36
CA VAL A 320 9.28 1.94 -0.11
C VAL A 320 7.98 1.16 0.01
N GLN A 321 7.41 1.07 1.22
CA GLN A 321 6.20 0.30 1.48
C GLN A 321 4.97 1.21 1.60
N ALA A 322 4.73 2.01 0.53
CA ALA A 322 3.57 2.89 0.50
C ALA A 322 2.25 2.10 0.46
N ASP A 323 1.22 2.61 1.14
CA ASP A 323 -0.11 2.00 1.15
C ASP A 323 -1.17 3.02 0.74
N CYS A 324 -1.79 2.85 -0.43
CA CYS A 324 -2.81 3.77 -0.94
C CYS A 324 -4.13 3.72 -0.16
N THR A 325 -4.31 2.76 0.74
CA THR A 325 -5.46 2.71 1.66
C THR A 325 -5.18 3.45 2.97
N ARG A 326 -3.96 3.93 3.17
CA ARG A 326 -3.51 4.68 4.37
C ARG A 326 -2.92 6.05 4.04
N LEU A 327 -2.38 6.24 2.84
CA LEU A 327 -2.05 7.55 2.26
C LEU A 327 -3.34 8.28 1.84
N ALA A 328 -3.24 9.43 1.17
CA ALA A 328 -4.41 10.08 0.56
C ALA A 328 -4.90 9.39 -0.74
N GLY A 329 -4.72 8.08 -0.88
CA GLY A 329 -5.20 7.26 -1.98
C GLY A 329 -4.29 7.20 -3.21
N VAL A 330 -4.87 6.83 -4.35
CA VAL A 330 -4.17 6.58 -5.63
C VAL A 330 -3.27 7.74 -6.05
N SER A 331 -3.76 8.97 -5.97
CA SER A 331 -3.02 10.18 -6.37
C SER A 331 -1.72 10.35 -5.57
N GLU A 332 -1.80 10.23 -4.23
CA GLU A 332 -0.64 10.34 -3.34
C GLU A 332 0.32 9.16 -3.54
N PHE A 333 -0.20 7.94 -3.76
CA PHE A 333 0.62 6.78 -4.07
C PHE A 333 1.45 6.96 -5.35
N ILE A 334 0.85 7.51 -6.42
CA ILE A 334 1.57 7.82 -7.67
C ILE A 334 2.63 8.90 -7.42
N THR A 335 2.34 9.91 -6.61
CA THR A 335 3.32 10.94 -6.21
C THR A 335 4.52 10.32 -5.48
N VAL A 336 4.28 9.42 -4.51
CA VAL A 336 5.33 8.67 -3.81
C VAL A 336 6.09 7.77 -4.79
N SER A 337 5.41 7.17 -5.76
CA SER A 337 6.05 6.32 -6.79
C SER A 337 7.01 7.12 -7.69
N LEU A 338 6.67 8.35 -8.04
CA LEU A 338 7.56 9.27 -8.77
C LEU A 338 8.77 9.67 -7.93
N LEU A 339 8.60 9.95 -6.64
CA LEU A 339 9.70 10.18 -5.71
C LEU A 339 10.62 8.95 -5.63
N ALA A 340 10.06 7.76 -5.41
CA ALA A 340 10.83 6.52 -5.37
C ALA A 340 11.62 6.31 -6.67
N LYS A 341 11.00 6.55 -7.83
CA LYS A 341 11.67 6.50 -9.14
C LYS A 341 12.83 7.49 -9.24
N ARG A 342 12.65 8.71 -8.73
CA ARG A 342 13.70 9.75 -8.74
C ARG A 342 14.92 9.36 -7.91
N PHE A 343 14.69 8.65 -6.79
CA PHE A 343 15.75 8.16 -5.91
C PHE A 343 16.28 6.78 -6.28
N GLY A 344 15.72 6.14 -7.32
CA GLY A 344 16.13 4.78 -7.71
C GLY A 344 15.73 3.70 -6.68
N LEU A 345 14.68 3.96 -5.90
CA LEU A 345 14.19 3.03 -4.88
C LEU A 345 13.01 2.21 -5.42
N PRO A 346 12.97 0.91 -5.13
CA PRO A 346 11.84 0.07 -5.46
C PRO A 346 10.66 0.35 -4.53
N ILE A 347 9.45 0.26 -5.08
CA ILE A 347 8.21 0.38 -4.34
C ILE A 347 7.54 -0.99 -4.21
N LEU A 348 7.19 -1.34 -2.97
CA LEU A 348 6.44 -2.55 -2.60
C LEU A 348 5.32 -2.09 -1.67
N PRO A 349 4.06 -2.16 -2.06
CA PRO A 349 3.00 -1.70 -1.18
C PRO A 349 2.84 -2.62 0.04
N HIS A 350 2.45 -2.02 1.15
CA HIS A 350 1.89 -2.75 2.28
C HIS A 350 0.51 -3.31 1.86
N VAL A 351 0.20 -4.52 2.28
CA VAL A 351 -1.07 -5.26 2.07
C VAL A 351 -1.51 -5.34 0.60
N GLY A 352 -1.22 -6.47 -0.02
CA GLY A 352 -1.47 -6.68 -1.45
C GLY A 352 -2.90 -7.06 -1.82
N ASP A 353 -3.66 -7.71 -0.98
CA ASP A 353 -4.94 -8.33 -1.33
C ASP A 353 -6.12 -7.98 -0.42
N MET A 354 -6.08 -6.82 0.19
CA MET A 354 -7.28 -6.12 0.68
C MET A 354 -7.87 -5.28 -0.46
N GLY A 355 -8.71 -5.90 -1.29
CA GLY A 355 -8.99 -5.41 -2.63
C GLY A 355 -7.78 -5.61 -3.55
N GLN A 356 -7.86 -5.13 -4.78
CA GLN A 356 -6.78 -5.29 -5.75
C GLN A 356 -6.11 -3.94 -6.13
N ILE A 357 -6.39 -2.87 -5.38
CA ILE A 357 -5.96 -1.52 -5.76
C ILE A 357 -4.45 -1.39 -5.90
N HIS A 358 -3.67 -2.02 -5.01
CA HIS A 358 -2.21 -2.01 -5.09
C HIS A 358 -1.69 -2.77 -6.31
N GLN A 359 -2.35 -3.84 -6.73
CA GLN A 359 -2.00 -4.56 -7.97
C GLN A 359 -2.12 -3.64 -9.17
N HIS A 360 -3.25 -2.92 -9.29
CA HIS A 360 -3.45 -1.94 -10.37
C HIS A 360 -2.32 -0.91 -10.41
N LEU A 361 -1.92 -0.39 -9.25
CA LEU A 361 -0.89 0.64 -9.15
C LEU A 361 0.51 0.11 -9.48
N LEU A 362 0.83 -1.13 -9.09
CA LEU A 362 2.11 -1.74 -9.43
C LEU A 362 2.23 -2.06 -10.92
N PHE A 363 1.16 -2.53 -11.58
CA PHE A 363 1.14 -2.70 -13.03
C PHE A 363 1.36 -1.35 -13.73
N PHE A 364 0.65 -0.31 -13.30
CA PHE A 364 0.86 1.05 -13.82
C PHE A 364 2.31 1.51 -13.62
N ASN A 365 2.84 1.41 -12.41
CA ASN A 365 4.20 1.84 -12.09
C ASN A 365 5.27 1.13 -12.96
N HIS A 366 5.14 -0.18 -13.12
CA HIS A 366 6.06 -0.94 -13.96
C HIS A 366 5.93 -0.53 -15.44
N ILE A 367 4.72 -0.51 -15.97
CA ILE A 367 4.49 -0.29 -17.41
C ILE A 367 4.75 1.18 -17.78
N ALA A 368 4.22 2.14 -17.01
CA ALA A 368 4.30 3.56 -17.35
C ALA A 368 5.61 4.22 -16.94
N MET A 369 6.22 3.80 -15.80
CA MET A 369 7.41 4.45 -15.24
C MET A 369 8.66 3.56 -15.24
N GLY A 370 8.56 2.29 -15.68
CA GLY A 370 9.68 1.34 -15.63
C GLY A 370 10.18 1.08 -14.22
N GLN A 371 9.28 1.05 -13.24
CA GLN A 371 9.63 0.61 -11.88
C GLN A 371 10.01 -0.87 -11.90
N GLU A 372 10.96 -1.25 -11.05
CA GLU A 372 11.37 -2.64 -10.90
C GLU A 372 10.22 -3.51 -10.39
N VAL A 373 10.08 -4.70 -10.95
CA VAL A 373 9.12 -5.71 -10.46
C VAL A 373 9.77 -6.45 -9.29
N LEU A 374 9.19 -6.32 -8.11
CA LEU A 374 9.64 -7.07 -6.94
C LEU A 374 8.52 -7.94 -6.40
N PHE A 375 7.80 -7.48 -5.37
CA PHE A 375 6.79 -8.28 -4.71
C PHE A 375 5.54 -7.48 -4.39
N LEU A 376 4.41 -8.19 -4.29
CA LEU A 376 3.17 -7.76 -3.66
C LEU A 376 2.95 -8.64 -2.43
N GLU A 377 2.55 -8.02 -1.32
CA GLU A 377 2.34 -8.72 -0.07
C GLU A 377 1.09 -9.62 -0.11
N HIS A 378 1.21 -10.86 0.36
CA HIS A 378 0.11 -11.81 0.43
C HIS A 378 -0.43 -11.95 1.86
N ILE A 379 -1.66 -11.42 2.07
CA ILE A 379 -2.43 -11.52 3.31
C ILE A 379 -3.90 -11.83 2.95
N PRO A 380 -4.27 -13.10 2.72
CA PRO A 380 -5.55 -13.47 2.13
C PRO A 380 -6.74 -13.47 3.10
N HIS A 381 -6.61 -12.87 4.29
CA HIS A 381 -7.59 -13.02 5.36
C HIS A 381 -8.93 -12.35 5.08
N LEU A 382 -8.98 -11.26 4.31
CA LEU A 382 -10.22 -10.58 3.93
C LEU A 382 -10.76 -10.98 2.55
N ARG A 383 -10.08 -11.87 1.85
CA ARG A 383 -10.36 -12.24 0.48
C ARG A 383 -11.84 -12.60 0.23
N GLU A 384 -12.46 -13.34 1.15
CA GLU A 384 -13.84 -13.78 1.00
C GLU A 384 -14.87 -12.64 1.08
N HIS A 385 -14.48 -11.49 1.63
CA HIS A 385 -15.36 -10.32 1.78
C HIS A 385 -15.37 -9.41 0.55
N PHE A 386 -14.46 -9.60 -0.40
CA PHE A 386 -14.41 -8.83 -1.65
C PHE A 386 -15.23 -9.52 -2.75
N ALA A 387 -15.93 -8.70 -3.56
CA ALA A 387 -16.68 -9.21 -4.72
C ALA A 387 -15.73 -9.77 -5.79
N PHE A 388 -14.58 -9.12 -5.97
CA PHE A 388 -13.54 -9.50 -6.93
C PHE A 388 -12.21 -9.73 -6.20
N PRO A 389 -12.05 -10.88 -5.51
CA PRO A 389 -10.83 -11.15 -4.76
C PRO A 389 -9.64 -11.39 -5.67
N ALA A 390 -8.46 -11.04 -5.20
CA ALA A 390 -7.22 -11.31 -5.89
C ALA A 390 -7.05 -12.80 -6.23
N LYS A 391 -6.63 -13.09 -7.45
CA LYS A 391 -6.33 -14.45 -7.90
C LYS A 391 -4.82 -14.66 -7.83
N VAL A 392 -4.39 -15.66 -7.07
CA VAL A 392 -2.97 -15.99 -6.88
C VAL A 392 -2.74 -17.45 -7.25
N SER A 393 -1.73 -17.71 -8.07
CA SER A 393 -1.26 -19.06 -8.38
C SER A 393 0.23 -19.06 -8.69
N GLY A 394 0.93 -20.13 -8.33
CA GLY A 394 2.38 -20.21 -8.50
C GLY A 394 3.15 -19.09 -7.81
N GLY A 395 2.65 -18.58 -6.67
CA GLY A 395 3.21 -17.44 -5.95
C GLY A 395 3.09 -16.10 -6.70
N ARG A 396 2.19 -15.97 -7.67
CA ARG A 396 2.01 -14.76 -8.49
C ARG A 396 0.55 -14.31 -8.49
N TYR A 397 0.35 -13.00 -8.44
CA TYR A 397 -0.93 -12.34 -8.58
C TYR A 397 -1.30 -12.18 -10.06
N HIS A 398 -2.48 -12.62 -10.44
CA HIS A 398 -3.02 -12.41 -11.79
C HIS A 398 -3.47 -10.96 -11.97
N THR A 399 -3.38 -10.48 -13.20
CA THR A 399 -3.84 -9.14 -13.55
C THR A 399 -5.34 -8.98 -13.30
N PRO A 400 -5.76 -7.94 -12.57
CA PRO A 400 -7.17 -7.63 -12.40
C PRO A 400 -7.83 -7.27 -13.74
N THR A 401 -9.00 -7.82 -14.04
CA THR A 401 -9.72 -7.65 -15.29
C THR A 401 -11.03 -6.90 -15.18
N GLU A 402 -11.60 -6.86 -13.99
CA GLU A 402 -12.90 -6.21 -13.75
C GLU A 402 -12.78 -4.68 -13.82
N PRO A 403 -13.80 -3.97 -14.33
CA PRO A 403 -13.85 -2.52 -14.30
C PRO A 403 -13.74 -1.98 -12.87
N GLY A 404 -12.95 -0.92 -12.68
CA GLY A 404 -12.70 -0.32 -11.37
C GLY A 404 -11.39 -0.78 -10.73
N ALA A 405 -11.28 -0.56 -9.42
CA ALA A 405 -10.11 -0.89 -8.59
C ALA A 405 -10.25 -2.25 -7.87
N SER A 406 -11.35 -2.96 -8.08
CA SER A 406 -11.68 -4.24 -7.44
C SER A 406 -11.67 -4.18 -5.90
N CYS A 407 -12.15 -3.07 -5.34
CA CYS A 407 -12.31 -2.85 -3.90
C CYS A 407 -13.75 -3.09 -3.40
N ASP A 408 -14.66 -3.55 -4.26
CA ASP A 408 -16.04 -3.80 -3.90
C ASP A 408 -16.16 -4.89 -2.86
N LEU A 409 -16.86 -4.58 -1.77
CA LEU A 409 -17.19 -5.55 -0.74
C LEU A 409 -18.48 -6.28 -1.10
N LYS A 410 -18.57 -7.55 -0.73
CA LYS A 410 -19.84 -8.29 -0.79
C LYS A 410 -20.85 -7.67 0.17
N ILE A 411 -22.10 -7.60 -0.29
CA ILE A 411 -23.25 -7.09 0.48
C ILE A 411 -23.71 -8.14 1.48
#